data_2faee907397c49296a1923510396a6e6
#
_entry.id   2faee907397c49296a1923510396a6e6
#
_cell.length_a   1.000
_cell.length_b   1.000
_cell.length_c   1.000
_cell.angle_alpha   90.00
_cell.angle_beta   90.00
_cell.angle_gamma   90.00
#
_symmetry.space_group_name_H-M   'P 1'
#
loop_
_entity.id
_entity.type
_entity.pdbx_description
1 polymer ?
#
loop_
_entity_poly.entity_id
_entity_poly.type
_entity_poly.pdbx_seq_one_letter_code
_entity_poly.pdbx_strand_id
1 'polypeptide(L)'
;MKIYLDVCCLNRPFDDHRQERIRLESEAVIAILDRSKTLILLSSEMVDLEISKIPDEDRRQKVRLLSSIPKVNIVMDDETLSRAKELNEMGFKSIDAFHIACAEKGQADALLTTDDHLLKKAISHRESIKVRIENPLRWLMEELIK
;
A
#
# COMPACT_ATOMS: atom_id res chain seq x y z
N MET A 1 -6.69 -1.62 14.22
CA MET A 1 -5.48 -1.24 13.47
C MET A 1 -5.85 -0.93 12.03
N LYS A 2 -5.34 0.17 11.51
CA LYS A 2 -5.65 0.66 10.15
C LYS A 2 -4.46 0.39 9.24
N ILE A 3 -4.70 -0.31 8.12
CA ILE A 3 -3.65 -0.74 7.20
C ILE A 3 -3.97 -0.25 5.78
N TYR A 4 -3.01 0.43 5.18
CA TYR A 4 -3.09 0.90 3.80
C TYR A 4 -2.23 -0.02 2.92
N LEU A 5 -2.82 -0.54 1.85
CA LEU A 5 -2.12 -1.43 0.92
C LEU A 5 -1.77 -0.68 -0.37
N ASP A 6 -0.48 -0.62 -0.70
CA ASP A 6 0.01 -0.11 -1.97
C ASP A 6 -0.45 -1.03 -3.11
N VAL A 7 -0.61 -0.48 -4.31
CA VAL A 7 -1.06 -1.24 -5.49
C VAL A 7 -0.13 -2.41 -5.81
N CYS A 8 1.17 -2.29 -5.58
CA CYS A 8 2.09 -3.40 -5.79
C CYS A 8 1.75 -4.61 -4.91
N CYS A 9 1.20 -4.40 -3.71
CA CYS A 9 0.70 -5.49 -2.88
C CYS A 9 -0.51 -6.17 -3.52
N LEU A 10 -1.42 -5.40 -4.09
CA LEU A 10 -2.62 -5.92 -4.75
C LEU A 10 -2.28 -6.66 -6.05
N ASN A 11 -1.17 -6.32 -6.67
CA ASN A 11 -0.66 -7.01 -7.86
C ASN A 11 0.04 -8.34 -7.53
N ARG A 12 0.63 -8.46 -6.34
CA ARG A 12 1.45 -9.63 -5.97
C ARG A 12 0.78 -10.99 -6.20
N PRO A 13 -0.52 -11.18 -5.87
CA PRO A 13 -1.18 -12.46 -6.12
C PRO A 13 -1.18 -12.89 -7.59
N PHE A 14 -1.00 -11.95 -8.52
CA PHE A 14 -1.03 -12.19 -9.95
C PHE A 14 0.34 -12.13 -10.61
N ASP A 15 1.41 -11.91 -9.83
CA ASP A 15 2.79 -11.93 -10.30
C ASP A 15 3.31 -13.36 -10.38
N ASP A 16 4.54 -13.54 -10.87
CA ASP A 16 5.13 -14.86 -11.12
C ASP A 16 5.50 -15.59 -9.82
N HIS A 17 4.66 -16.54 -9.41
CA HIS A 17 4.84 -17.31 -8.17
C HIS A 17 6.00 -18.32 -8.24
N ARG A 18 6.66 -18.47 -9.37
CA ARG A 18 7.90 -19.28 -9.44
C ARG A 18 9.02 -18.62 -8.65
N GLN A 19 8.96 -17.30 -8.45
CA GLN A 19 9.87 -16.61 -7.56
C GLN A 19 9.36 -16.74 -6.12
N GLU A 20 10.17 -17.33 -5.26
CA GLU A 20 9.77 -17.63 -3.88
C GLU A 20 9.32 -16.40 -3.09
N ARG A 21 10.06 -15.30 -3.22
CA ARG A 21 9.71 -14.05 -2.55
C ARG A 21 8.31 -13.55 -2.95
N ILE A 22 8.01 -13.59 -4.25
CA ILE A 22 6.71 -13.16 -4.76
C ILE A 22 5.59 -14.03 -4.19
N ARG A 23 5.81 -15.35 -4.17
CA ARG A 23 4.83 -16.28 -3.61
C ARG A 23 4.55 -16.00 -2.13
N LEU A 24 5.61 -15.80 -1.35
CA LEU A 24 5.47 -15.52 0.08
C LEU A 24 4.79 -14.17 0.35
N GLU A 25 5.16 -13.14 -0.40
CA GLU A 25 4.51 -11.83 -0.30
C GLU A 25 3.05 -11.91 -0.71
N SER A 26 2.73 -12.68 -1.75
CA SER A 26 1.35 -12.90 -2.19
C SER A 26 0.52 -13.57 -1.09
N GLU A 27 1.05 -14.62 -0.47
CA GLU A 27 0.38 -15.31 0.63
C GLU A 27 0.11 -14.35 1.81
N ALA A 28 1.07 -13.48 2.11
CA ALA A 28 0.93 -12.48 3.17
C ALA A 28 -0.17 -11.47 2.83
N VAL A 29 -0.21 -10.97 1.60
CA VAL A 29 -1.24 -10.01 1.17
C VAL A 29 -2.63 -10.63 1.28
N ILE A 30 -2.81 -11.87 0.81
CA ILE A 30 -4.10 -12.56 0.89
C ILE A 30 -4.50 -12.76 2.35
N ALA A 31 -3.56 -13.16 3.21
CA ALA A 31 -3.84 -13.33 4.66
C ALA A 31 -4.29 -12.01 5.31
N ILE A 32 -3.69 -10.90 4.90
CA ILE A 32 -4.06 -9.56 5.41
C ILE A 32 -5.47 -9.19 4.93
N LEU A 33 -5.76 -9.39 3.65
CA LEU A 33 -7.09 -9.12 3.09
C LEU A 33 -8.18 -9.96 3.76
N ASP A 34 -7.87 -11.21 4.12
CA ASP A 34 -8.80 -12.08 4.83
C ASP A 34 -9.10 -11.61 6.25
N ARG A 35 -8.29 -10.69 6.80
CA ARG A 35 -8.49 -10.13 8.13
C ARG A 35 -9.31 -8.85 8.14
N SER A 36 -10.05 -8.58 7.07
CA SER A 36 -10.86 -7.35 6.95
C SER A 36 -11.91 -7.20 8.05
N LYS A 37 -12.21 -8.24 8.81
CA LYS A 37 -13.12 -8.17 9.97
C LYS A 37 -12.46 -7.64 11.24
N THR A 38 -11.14 -7.81 11.36
CA THR A 38 -10.38 -7.39 12.55
C THR A 38 -9.46 -6.19 12.25
N LEU A 39 -9.07 -6.01 10.99
CA LEU A 39 -8.29 -4.87 10.53
C LEU A 39 -9.19 -3.90 9.78
N ILE A 40 -8.92 -2.60 9.92
CA ILE A 40 -9.53 -1.60 9.07
C ILE A 40 -8.60 -1.40 7.88
N LEU A 41 -9.00 -1.92 6.72
CA LEU A 41 -8.22 -1.78 5.50
C LEU A 41 -8.59 -0.50 4.78
N LEU A 42 -7.58 0.24 4.34
CA LEU A 42 -7.72 1.53 3.68
C LEU A 42 -7.31 1.43 2.21
N SER A 43 -8.08 2.06 1.35
CA SER A 43 -7.73 2.32 -0.04
C SER A 43 -7.79 3.83 -0.28
N SER A 44 -7.59 4.28 -1.50
CA SER A 44 -7.63 5.72 -1.82
C SER A 44 -7.96 5.95 -3.28
N GLU A 45 -8.28 7.21 -3.62
CA GLU A 45 -8.41 7.62 -5.01
C GLU A 45 -7.12 7.37 -5.80
N MET A 46 -5.95 7.45 -5.15
CA MET A 46 -4.67 7.18 -5.82
C MET A 46 -4.54 5.71 -6.20
N VAL A 47 -5.02 4.80 -5.34
CA VAL A 47 -5.09 3.36 -5.66
C VAL A 47 -5.97 3.17 -6.90
N ASP A 48 -7.15 3.76 -6.92
CA ASP A 48 -8.08 3.65 -8.05
C ASP A 48 -7.46 4.19 -9.34
N LEU A 49 -6.79 5.34 -9.26
CA LEU A 49 -6.13 5.95 -10.40
C LEU A 49 -5.00 5.08 -10.94
N GLU A 50 -4.16 4.56 -10.07
CA GLU A 50 -3.04 3.72 -10.47
C GLU A 50 -3.52 2.41 -11.10
N ILE A 51 -4.56 1.79 -10.54
CA ILE A 51 -5.17 0.58 -11.11
C ILE A 51 -5.73 0.86 -12.51
N SER A 52 -6.36 2.02 -12.71
CA SER A 52 -6.93 2.39 -14.00
C SER A 52 -5.88 2.46 -15.11
N LYS A 53 -4.60 2.60 -14.77
CA LYS A 53 -3.48 2.68 -15.71
C LYS A 53 -2.82 1.34 -16.00
N ILE A 54 -3.25 0.26 -15.37
CA ILE A 54 -2.73 -1.08 -15.68
C ILE A 54 -3.14 -1.44 -17.12
N PRO A 55 -2.15 -1.70 -18.03
CA PRO A 55 -2.46 -1.89 -19.45
C PRO A 55 -3.22 -3.17 -19.75
N ASP A 56 -2.90 -4.28 -19.08
CA ASP A 56 -3.56 -5.56 -19.28
C ASP A 56 -4.92 -5.55 -18.61
N GLU A 57 -5.98 -5.71 -19.39
CA GLU A 57 -7.36 -5.65 -18.92
C GLU A 57 -7.68 -6.75 -17.90
N ASP A 58 -7.21 -7.96 -18.14
CA ASP A 58 -7.43 -9.09 -17.22
C ASP A 58 -6.79 -8.81 -15.86
N ARG A 59 -5.53 -8.37 -15.86
CA ARG A 59 -4.82 -7.99 -14.64
C ARG A 59 -5.54 -6.84 -13.93
N ARG A 60 -5.91 -5.82 -14.67
CA ARG A 60 -6.60 -4.65 -14.10
C ARG A 60 -7.89 -5.04 -13.38
N GLN A 61 -8.69 -5.92 -13.98
CA GLN A 61 -9.93 -6.38 -13.37
C GLN A 61 -9.67 -7.19 -12.10
N LYS A 62 -8.68 -8.08 -12.12
CA LYS A 62 -8.31 -8.89 -10.95
C LYS A 62 -7.83 -8.03 -9.79
N VAL A 63 -6.95 -7.07 -10.06
CA VAL A 63 -6.45 -6.15 -9.05
C VAL A 63 -7.59 -5.30 -8.50
N ARG A 64 -8.50 -4.85 -9.37
CA ARG A 64 -9.65 -4.05 -8.94
C ARG A 64 -10.58 -4.82 -8.00
N LEU A 65 -10.75 -6.13 -8.20
CA LEU A 65 -11.51 -6.96 -7.28
C LEU A 65 -10.88 -6.95 -5.87
N LEU A 66 -9.57 -7.09 -5.78
CA LEU A 66 -8.89 -7.03 -4.48
C LEU A 66 -9.00 -5.64 -3.87
N SER A 67 -8.91 -4.59 -4.67
CA SER A 67 -9.00 -3.20 -4.19
C SER A 67 -10.38 -2.84 -3.66
N SER A 68 -11.40 -3.65 -3.92
CA SER A 68 -12.76 -3.46 -3.40
C SER A 68 -12.94 -4.00 -1.99
N ILE A 69 -12.00 -4.80 -1.49
CA ILE A 69 -12.10 -5.38 -0.15
C ILE A 69 -11.97 -4.32 0.95
N PRO A 70 -11.01 -3.37 0.90
CA PRO A 70 -11.00 -2.26 1.84
C PRO A 70 -12.29 -1.45 1.76
N LYS A 71 -12.87 -1.14 2.91
CA LYS A 71 -14.17 -0.43 2.99
C LYS A 71 -14.02 1.08 3.14
N VAL A 72 -12.82 1.56 3.44
CA VAL A 72 -12.54 2.99 3.61
C VAL A 72 -11.71 3.46 2.42
N ASN A 73 -12.23 4.42 1.67
CA ASN A 73 -11.54 5.00 0.52
C ASN A 73 -11.19 6.45 0.83
N ILE A 74 -9.89 6.75 0.86
CA ILE A 74 -9.38 8.08 1.18
C ILE A 74 -9.50 8.99 -0.05
N VAL A 75 -10.17 10.13 0.13
CA VAL A 75 -10.30 11.16 -0.92
C VAL A 75 -9.09 12.08 -0.86
N MET A 76 -8.52 12.41 -2.01
CA MET A 76 -7.40 13.33 -2.12
C MET A 76 -7.92 14.78 -2.15
N ASP A 77 -7.92 15.44 -1.01
CA ASP A 77 -8.28 16.84 -0.89
C ASP A 77 -7.04 17.74 -1.02
N ASP A 78 -7.23 19.06 -0.89
CA ASP A 78 -6.14 20.03 -1.02
C ASP A 78 -5.02 19.79 0.00
N GLU A 79 -5.37 19.41 1.22
CA GLU A 79 -4.39 19.10 2.27
C GLU A 79 -3.56 17.89 1.90
N THR A 80 -4.20 16.84 1.36
CA THR A 80 -3.50 15.63 0.90
C THR A 80 -2.55 15.95 -0.25
N LEU A 81 -2.99 16.76 -1.21
CA LEU A 81 -2.17 17.19 -2.34
C LEU A 81 -0.96 18.00 -1.88
N SER A 82 -1.16 18.90 -0.92
CA SER A 82 -0.09 19.71 -0.33
C SER A 82 0.95 18.82 0.36
N ARG A 83 0.51 17.84 1.14
CA ARG A 83 1.41 16.89 1.81
C ARG A 83 2.18 16.05 0.82
N ALA A 84 1.52 15.59 -0.26
CA ALA A 84 2.19 14.83 -1.32
C ALA A 84 3.30 15.66 -1.97
N LYS A 85 3.08 16.95 -2.16
CA LYS A 85 4.10 17.85 -2.70
C LYS A 85 5.31 17.94 -1.78
N GLU A 86 5.09 18.09 -0.47
CA GLU A 86 6.19 18.09 0.51
C GLU A 86 7.01 16.80 0.44
N LEU A 87 6.33 15.66 0.39
CA LEU A 87 6.99 14.35 0.31
C LEU A 87 7.77 14.19 -0.99
N ASN A 88 7.23 14.69 -2.10
CA ASN A 88 7.93 14.68 -3.38
C ASN A 88 9.20 15.54 -3.32
N GLU A 89 9.14 16.67 -2.65
CA GLU A 89 10.31 17.55 -2.45
C GLU A 89 11.37 16.88 -1.56
N MET A 90 11.00 15.98 -0.67
CA MET A 90 11.94 15.16 0.10
C MET A 90 12.61 14.07 -0.73
N GLY A 91 12.15 13.85 -1.96
CA GLY A 91 12.72 12.88 -2.88
C GLY A 91 11.89 11.63 -3.11
N PHE A 92 10.69 11.53 -2.58
CA PHE A 92 9.79 10.42 -2.91
C PHE A 92 9.25 10.60 -4.34
N LYS A 93 9.06 9.50 -5.06
CA LYS A 93 8.40 9.53 -6.35
C LYS A 93 6.97 10.04 -6.19
N SER A 94 6.43 10.72 -7.20
CA SER A 94 5.11 11.36 -7.10
C SER A 94 4.02 10.39 -6.67
N ILE A 95 3.96 9.20 -7.25
CA ILE A 95 2.95 8.19 -6.90
C ILE A 95 3.12 7.74 -5.45
N ASP A 96 4.36 7.46 -5.03
CA ASP A 96 4.64 7.06 -3.65
C ASP A 96 4.26 8.17 -2.67
N ALA A 97 4.56 9.41 -3.01
CA ALA A 97 4.22 10.58 -2.20
C ALA A 97 2.70 10.68 -1.99
N PHE A 98 1.90 10.45 -3.03
CA PHE A 98 0.45 10.45 -2.93
C PHE A 98 -0.06 9.31 -2.03
N HIS A 99 0.50 8.11 -2.17
CA HIS A 99 0.11 6.98 -1.31
C HIS A 99 0.43 7.26 0.16
N ILE A 100 1.62 7.81 0.44
CA ILE A 100 2.02 8.16 1.81
C ILE A 100 1.06 9.21 2.37
N ALA A 101 0.78 10.27 1.60
CA ALA A 101 -0.12 11.34 2.02
C ALA A 101 -1.53 10.80 2.32
N CYS A 102 -2.05 9.91 1.47
CA CYS A 102 -3.34 9.28 1.69
C CYS A 102 -3.35 8.40 2.95
N ALA A 103 -2.29 7.62 3.15
CA ALA A 103 -2.17 6.77 4.33
C ALA A 103 -2.12 7.62 5.61
N GLU A 104 -1.39 8.73 5.59
CA GLU A 104 -1.33 9.67 6.72
C GLU A 104 -2.69 10.29 7.00
N LYS A 105 -3.39 10.72 5.97
CA LYS A 105 -4.73 11.29 6.12
C LYS A 105 -5.70 10.31 6.75
N GLY A 106 -5.63 9.05 6.33
CA GLY A 106 -6.46 7.98 6.90
C GLY A 106 -5.99 7.51 8.27
N GLN A 107 -4.92 8.08 8.81
CA GLN A 107 -4.32 7.69 10.09
C GLN A 107 -3.95 6.21 10.11
N ALA A 108 -3.39 5.73 9.03
CA ALA A 108 -2.94 4.34 8.92
C ALA A 108 -1.83 4.07 9.93
N ASP A 109 -1.90 2.89 10.56
CA ASP A 109 -0.81 2.41 11.41
C ASP A 109 0.36 1.92 10.56
N ALA A 110 0.06 1.39 9.37
CA ALA A 110 1.09 0.97 8.43
C ALA A 110 0.61 1.14 7.00
N LEU A 111 1.55 1.50 6.12
CA LEU A 111 1.44 1.42 4.67
C LEU A 111 2.31 0.25 4.24
N LEU A 112 1.72 -0.74 3.58
CA LEU A 112 2.43 -1.94 3.16
C LEU A 112 2.77 -1.86 1.68
N THR A 113 4.03 -2.16 1.37
CA THR A 113 4.55 -2.12 0.00
C THR A 113 5.58 -3.22 -0.22
N THR A 114 5.66 -3.72 -1.45
CA THR A 114 6.69 -4.68 -1.86
C THR A 114 7.87 -3.99 -2.56
N ASP A 115 7.81 -2.66 -2.72
CA ASP A 115 8.84 -1.87 -3.40
C ASP A 115 10.01 -1.60 -2.45
N ASP A 116 11.14 -2.29 -2.68
CA ASP A 116 12.35 -2.15 -1.86
C ASP A 116 12.92 -0.73 -1.90
N HIS A 117 12.78 -0.04 -3.02
CA HIS A 117 13.28 1.33 -3.15
C HIS A 117 12.50 2.28 -2.22
N LEU A 118 11.18 2.13 -2.20
CA LEU A 118 10.33 2.90 -1.30
C LEU A 118 10.63 2.56 0.17
N LEU A 119 10.81 1.28 0.48
CA LEU A 119 11.15 0.84 1.85
C LEU A 119 12.44 1.48 2.35
N LYS A 120 13.49 1.50 1.54
CA LYS A 120 14.77 2.14 1.90
C LYS A 120 14.61 3.64 2.08
N LYS A 121 13.89 4.29 1.19
CA LYS A 121 13.64 5.73 1.25
C LYS A 121 12.90 6.10 2.52
N ALA A 122 11.90 5.30 2.87
CA ALA A 122 11.10 5.51 4.07
C ALA A 122 11.95 5.43 5.35
N ILE A 123 12.88 4.48 5.42
CA ILE A 123 13.79 4.36 6.56
C ILE A 123 14.62 5.64 6.73
N SER A 124 15.13 6.20 5.63
CA SER A 124 15.92 7.43 5.64
C SER A 124 15.13 8.65 6.12
N HIS A 125 13.80 8.63 5.96
CA HIS A 125 12.93 9.77 6.26
C HIS A 125 11.89 9.45 7.33
N ARG A 126 12.08 8.39 8.12
CA ARG A 126 11.03 7.93 9.06
C ARG A 126 10.61 8.97 10.10
N GLU A 127 11.48 9.91 10.45
CA GLU A 127 11.13 10.98 11.39
C GLU A 127 10.21 12.03 10.76
N SER A 128 10.21 12.12 9.42
CA SER A 128 9.39 13.07 8.67
C SER A 128 8.08 12.47 8.18
N ILE A 129 7.89 11.15 8.31
CA ILE A 129 6.72 10.42 7.85
C ILE A 129 5.89 9.99 9.07
N LYS A 130 4.58 10.18 8.99
CA LYS A 130 3.65 9.89 10.10
C LYS A 130 3.07 8.48 10.07
N VAL A 131 3.44 7.68 9.07
CA VAL A 131 2.97 6.30 8.92
C VAL A 131 4.18 5.37 8.82
N ARG A 132 4.08 4.19 9.44
CA ARG A 132 5.10 3.16 9.27
C ARG A 132 4.96 2.55 7.88
N ILE A 133 6.07 2.45 7.14
CA ILE A 133 6.08 1.81 5.81
C ILE A 133 6.85 0.50 5.94
N GLU A 134 6.21 -0.61 5.57
CA GLU A 134 6.77 -1.94 5.77
C GLU A 134 6.39 -2.91 4.65
N ASN A 135 7.17 -3.97 4.49
CA ASN A 135 6.85 -5.08 3.61
C ASN A 135 5.69 -5.90 4.21
N PRO A 136 4.72 -6.35 3.40
CA PRO A 136 3.54 -7.06 3.92
C PRO A 136 3.89 -8.38 4.63
N LEU A 137 4.88 -9.11 4.14
CA LEU A 137 5.29 -10.37 4.77
C LEU A 137 5.93 -10.11 6.14
N ARG A 138 6.84 -9.14 6.20
CA ARG A 138 7.51 -8.77 7.46
C ARG A 138 6.50 -8.26 8.48
N TRP A 139 5.59 -7.38 8.05
CA TRP A 139 4.55 -6.85 8.93
C TRP A 139 3.68 -7.97 9.50
N LEU A 140 3.23 -8.89 8.63
CA LEU A 140 2.37 -9.99 9.06
C LEU A 140 3.09 -10.90 10.04
N MET A 141 4.35 -11.25 9.79
CA MET A 141 5.14 -12.10 10.69
C MET A 141 5.30 -11.44 12.06
N GLU A 142 5.57 -10.14 12.12
CA GLU A 142 5.67 -9.41 13.39
C GLU A 142 4.34 -9.44 14.15
N GLU A 143 3.21 -9.30 13.47
CA GLU A 143 1.90 -9.36 14.11
C GLU A 143 1.58 -10.75 14.66
N LEU A 144 1.99 -11.80 13.95
CA LEU A 144 1.71 -13.19 14.37
C LEU A 144 2.52 -13.62 15.60
N ILE A 145 3.68 -13.02 15.83
CA ILE A 145 4.55 -13.39 16.95
C ILE A 145 4.39 -12.50 18.18
N LYS A 146 3.49 -11.56 18.14
CA LYS A 146 3.17 -10.71 19.30
C LYS A 146 2.43 -11.48 20.37
#